data_c23b054c720a7a9aede2d95c1089e625
#
_entry.id   c23b054c720a7a9aede2d95c1089e625
#
_cell.length_a   1.000
_cell.length_b   1.000
_cell.length_c   1.000
_cell.angle_alpha   90.00
_cell.angle_beta   90.00
_cell.angle_gamma   90.00
#
_symmetry.space_group_name_H-M   'P 1'
#
loop_
_entity.id
_entity.type
_entity.pdbx_description
1 polymer ?
#
loop_
_entity_poly.entity_id
_entity_poly.type
_entity_poly.pdbx_seq_one_letter_code
_entity_poly.pdbx_strand_id
1 'polypeptide(L)'
;KTLVAHAGRLYYHMFGPLDQSKKASAEMKEKLKLKYNRKQCQCVAAWLNQLTMPAHLAAENMNPKRSMWVRMIRALRLGEYSRRKGYEHLAEILDVFYKQTYTTWQGKLNKAQTENDAHTTLAMLKQRPGLFARSLFATMLHFGCDETMEAFEDIADKLPLRLLLSLGNAAESYFDTEKRRIARPITGGTHLLPANKLLCLYSKTDLKNMVDRVNRCYIYSLKRRFAAQPTESHSIYIDPMLYDIPVSVGDRTTTIQDTSCALMGTRFPLEGNTVRLFLQWGKGLHAQYLDMDLSCHIAFKNGKTEDCAYYNLQATGAKHGGDIRAIPEMVGTAEYIE
;
A
#
# COMPACT_ATOMS: atom_id res chain seq x y z
N LYS A 1 -0.42 14.68 -8.36
CA LYS A 1 -0.18 13.93 -7.08
C LYS A 1 1.20 14.22 -6.49
N THR A 2 2.27 14.23 -7.28
CA THR A 2 3.66 14.37 -6.80
C THR A 2 3.94 15.77 -6.21
N LEU A 3 3.51 16.85 -6.85
CA LEU A 3 3.68 18.23 -6.35
C LEU A 3 2.96 18.44 -5.01
N VAL A 4 1.75 17.93 -4.88
CA VAL A 4 0.95 18.03 -3.67
C VAL A 4 1.56 17.21 -2.52
N ALA A 5 2.07 16.01 -2.82
CA ALA A 5 2.77 15.19 -1.83
C ALA A 5 4.10 15.83 -1.40
N HIS A 6 4.80 16.49 -2.32
CA HIS A 6 6.05 17.18 -2.02
C HIS A 6 5.83 18.40 -1.13
N ALA A 7 4.82 19.22 -1.41
CA ALA A 7 4.42 20.34 -0.57
C ALA A 7 4.05 19.89 0.85
N GLY A 8 3.34 18.77 0.99
CA GLY A 8 3.01 18.17 2.28
C GLY A 8 4.24 17.71 3.09
N ARG A 9 5.24 17.14 2.42
CA ARG A 9 6.51 16.73 3.06
C ARG A 9 7.35 17.92 3.50
N LEU A 10 7.47 18.95 2.65
CA LEU A 10 8.15 20.20 3.01
C LEU A 10 7.51 20.83 4.24
N TYR A 11 6.17 20.84 4.30
CA TYR A 11 5.45 21.33 5.46
C TYR A 11 5.84 20.56 6.74
N TYR A 12 5.81 19.24 6.68
CA TYR A 12 6.15 18.37 7.81
C TYR A 12 7.60 18.57 8.26
N HIS A 13 8.55 18.66 7.33
CA HIS A 13 9.95 18.92 7.65
C HIS A 13 10.21 20.29 8.28
N MET A 14 9.46 21.30 7.85
CA MET A 14 9.66 22.66 8.37
C MET A 14 8.99 22.92 9.72
N PHE A 15 7.90 22.21 10.03
CA PHE A 15 7.01 22.56 11.15
C PHE A 15 6.64 21.39 12.06
N GLY A 16 7.13 20.20 11.77
CA GLY A 16 6.80 18.99 12.53
C GLY A 16 5.35 18.53 12.37
N PRO A 17 4.91 17.59 13.20
CA PRO A 17 3.53 17.10 13.20
C PRO A 17 2.59 18.25 13.56
N LEU A 18 1.49 18.39 12.81
CA LEU A 18 0.44 19.36 13.07
C LEU A 18 -0.18 19.08 14.43
N ASP A 19 0.15 19.87 15.41
CA ASP A 19 -0.61 19.92 16.63
C ASP A 19 -1.97 20.57 16.29
N GLN A 20 -3.01 19.77 16.21
CA GLN A 20 -4.36 20.20 15.87
C GLN A 20 -4.95 21.18 16.91
N SER A 21 -4.34 21.26 18.10
CA SER A 21 -4.75 22.16 19.19
C SER A 21 -4.32 23.60 18.98
N LYS A 22 -3.31 23.88 18.15
CA LYS A 22 -2.79 25.23 17.90
C LYS A 22 -3.30 25.78 16.57
N LYS A 23 -4.18 26.75 16.60
CA LYS A 23 -4.50 27.55 15.40
C LYS A 23 -3.21 28.17 14.89
N ALA A 24 -2.78 27.77 13.68
CA ALA A 24 -1.60 28.34 13.05
C ALA A 24 -1.69 29.87 13.05
N SER A 25 -0.63 30.53 13.54
CA SER A 25 -0.57 31.99 13.57
C SER A 25 -0.73 32.57 12.16
N ALA A 26 -1.19 33.82 12.06
CA ALA A 26 -1.31 34.49 10.76
C ALA A 26 0.02 34.55 10.01
N GLU A 27 1.12 34.70 10.73
CA GLU A 27 2.48 34.71 10.20
C GLU A 27 2.89 33.34 9.63
N MET A 28 2.56 32.25 10.32
CA MET A 28 2.80 30.88 9.84
C MET A 28 1.96 30.58 8.59
N LYS A 29 0.70 31.04 8.56
CA LYS A 29 -0.14 30.90 7.37
C LYS A 29 0.42 31.64 6.16
N GLU A 30 0.99 32.82 6.35
CA GLU A 30 1.61 33.60 5.26
C GLU A 30 2.91 32.92 4.76
N LYS A 31 3.78 32.39 5.66
CA LYS A 31 4.97 31.63 5.29
C LYS A 31 4.64 30.35 4.51
N LEU A 32 3.48 29.75 4.80
CA LEU A 32 3.00 28.53 4.16
C LEU A 32 2.21 28.76 2.87
N LYS A 33 1.98 30.02 2.52
CA LYS A 33 1.26 30.36 1.30
C LYS A 33 2.05 29.97 0.08
N LEU A 34 1.52 29.04 -0.69
CA LEU A 34 2.12 28.63 -1.96
C LEU A 34 2.17 29.84 -2.89
N LYS A 35 3.37 30.24 -3.30
CA LYS A 35 3.60 31.34 -4.24
C LYS A 35 4.17 30.78 -5.53
N TYR A 36 3.51 31.04 -6.64
CA TYR A 36 3.96 30.64 -7.98
C TYR A 36 4.09 31.86 -8.87
N ASN A 37 5.13 31.88 -9.70
CA ASN A 37 5.30 32.92 -10.69
C ASN A 37 4.34 32.71 -11.89
N ARG A 38 4.20 33.76 -12.72
CA ARG A 38 3.28 33.75 -13.86
C ARG A 38 3.57 32.61 -14.86
N LYS A 39 4.84 32.31 -15.12
CA LYS A 39 5.26 31.23 -16.04
C LYS A 39 4.82 29.86 -15.50
N GLN A 40 5.01 29.62 -14.21
CA GLN A 40 4.58 28.36 -13.57
C GLN A 40 3.05 28.21 -13.60
N CYS A 41 2.31 29.28 -13.30
CA CYS A 41 0.86 29.27 -13.35
C CYS A 41 0.36 28.93 -14.77
N GLN A 42 0.93 29.58 -15.78
CA GLN A 42 0.58 29.35 -17.18
C GLN A 42 0.93 27.92 -17.63
N CYS A 43 2.09 27.43 -17.26
CA CYS A 43 2.55 26.07 -17.58
C CYS A 43 1.58 25.01 -17.02
N VAL A 44 1.22 25.13 -15.75
CA VAL A 44 0.29 24.17 -15.12
C VAL A 44 -1.12 24.28 -15.70
N ALA A 45 -1.57 25.51 -16.02
CA ALA A 45 -2.86 25.71 -16.68
C ALA A 45 -2.88 25.04 -18.07
N ALA A 46 -1.81 25.19 -18.85
CA ALA A 46 -1.67 24.54 -20.15
C ALA A 46 -1.65 23.01 -20.03
N TRP A 47 -0.92 22.46 -19.09
CA TRP A 47 -0.89 21.01 -18.86
C TRP A 47 -2.26 20.44 -18.50
N LEU A 48 -3.01 21.11 -17.62
CA LEU A 48 -4.36 20.67 -17.28
C LEU A 48 -5.32 20.79 -18.46
N ASN A 49 -5.18 21.83 -19.27
CA ASN A 49 -5.99 22.01 -20.45
C ASN A 49 -5.70 20.98 -21.56
N GLN A 50 -4.46 20.49 -21.63
CA GLN A 50 -4.02 19.47 -22.60
C GLN A 50 -4.28 18.03 -22.17
N LEU A 51 -4.90 17.80 -21.00
CA LEU A 51 -5.26 16.45 -20.59
C LEU A 51 -6.23 15.82 -21.60
N THR A 52 -5.91 14.60 -22.03
CA THR A 52 -6.76 13.84 -22.97
C THR A 52 -7.95 13.17 -22.28
N MET A 53 -7.95 13.12 -20.95
CA MET A 53 -9.04 12.52 -20.19
C MET A 53 -10.24 13.46 -20.07
N PRO A 54 -11.49 12.94 -20.07
CA PRO A 54 -12.69 13.75 -19.84
C PRO A 54 -12.66 14.50 -18.50
N ALA A 55 -13.31 15.66 -18.45
CA ALA A 55 -13.31 16.54 -17.28
C ALA A 55 -13.84 15.86 -15.99
N HIS A 56 -14.88 15.03 -16.11
CA HIS A 56 -15.40 14.28 -14.96
C HIS A 56 -14.38 13.29 -14.39
N LEU A 57 -13.58 12.64 -15.24
CA LEU A 57 -12.53 11.73 -14.80
C LEU A 57 -11.35 12.47 -14.17
N ALA A 58 -11.01 13.66 -14.69
CA ALA A 58 -10.02 14.53 -14.07
C ALA A 58 -10.49 14.97 -12.68
N ALA A 59 -11.73 15.42 -12.53
CA ALA A 59 -12.34 15.80 -11.26
C ALA A 59 -12.40 14.62 -10.26
N GLU A 60 -12.75 13.41 -10.73
CA GLU A 60 -12.70 12.20 -9.92
C GLU A 60 -11.29 11.93 -9.37
N ASN A 61 -10.25 12.05 -10.21
CA ASN A 61 -8.86 11.85 -9.81
C ASN A 61 -8.37 12.91 -8.80
N MET A 62 -8.95 14.10 -8.81
CA MET A 62 -8.65 15.19 -7.87
C MET A 62 -9.36 14.99 -6.52
N ASN A 63 -10.49 14.30 -6.50
CA ASN A 63 -11.38 14.17 -5.35
C ASN A 63 -10.70 13.62 -4.07
N PRO A 64 -9.86 12.58 -4.08
CA PRO A 64 -9.23 12.06 -2.86
C PRO A 64 -8.38 13.08 -2.09
N LYS A 65 -7.95 14.16 -2.76
CA LYS A 65 -7.18 15.25 -2.15
C LYS A 65 -7.80 16.61 -2.46
N ARG A 66 -9.13 16.67 -2.40
CA ARG A 66 -9.90 17.85 -2.80
C ARG A 66 -9.44 19.14 -2.15
N SER A 67 -9.24 19.15 -0.83
CA SER A 67 -8.82 20.36 -0.11
C SER A 67 -7.46 20.89 -0.58
N MET A 68 -6.55 20.01 -0.93
CA MET A 68 -5.23 20.38 -1.47
C MET A 68 -5.36 20.91 -2.90
N TRP A 69 -6.20 20.28 -3.72
CA TRP A 69 -6.47 20.78 -5.08
C TRP A 69 -7.12 22.18 -5.04
N VAL A 70 -8.05 22.44 -4.14
CA VAL A 70 -8.62 23.79 -3.97
C VAL A 70 -7.53 24.81 -3.65
N ARG A 71 -6.59 24.48 -2.76
CA ARG A 71 -5.44 25.35 -2.46
C ARG A 71 -4.53 25.57 -3.66
N MET A 72 -4.21 24.49 -4.41
CA MET A 72 -3.38 24.56 -5.60
C MET A 72 -4.04 25.39 -6.71
N ILE A 73 -5.32 25.17 -6.98
CA ILE A 73 -6.10 25.93 -7.99
C ILE A 73 -6.05 27.41 -7.67
N ARG A 74 -6.24 27.80 -6.40
CA ARG A 74 -6.18 29.21 -5.96
C ARG A 74 -4.77 29.78 -6.06
N ALA A 75 -3.75 29.04 -5.59
CA ALA A 75 -2.36 29.49 -5.61
C ALA A 75 -1.82 29.67 -7.05
N LEU A 76 -2.24 28.79 -7.97
CA LEU A 76 -1.88 28.82 -9.39
C LEU A 76 -2.82 29.74 -10.22
N ARG A 77 -3.81 30.36 -9.60
CA ARG A 77 -4.79 31.23 -10.26
C ARG A 77 -5.47 30.58 -11.48
N LEU A 78 -5.72 29.27 -11.39
CA LEU A 78 -6.24 28.51 -12.56
C LEU A 78 -7.60 29.03 -13.02
N GLY A 79 -8.44 29.59 -12.13
CA GLY A 79 -9.70 30.23 -12.49
C GLY A 79 -9.55 31.49 -13.37
N GLU A 80 -8.39 32.16 -13.34
CA GLU A 80 -8.12 33.27 -14.26
C GLU A 80 -7.76 32.77 -15.66
N TYR A 81 -7.00 31.66 -15.73
CA TYR A 81 -6.63 31.04 -17.00
C TYR A 81 -7.82 30.36 -17.67
N SER A 82 -8.70 29.71 -16.90
CA SER A 82 -9.88 29.02 -17.44
C SER A 82 -10.87 29.95 -18.16
N ARG A 83 -10.81 31.26 -17.89
CA ARG A 83 -11.66 32.27 -18.59
C ARG A 83 -11.05 32.74 -19.91
N ARG A 84 -9.86 32.31 -20.28
CA ARG A 84 -9.19 32.73 -21.49
C ARG A 84 -9.55 31.80 -22.65
N LYS A 85 -9.64 32.35 -23.84
CA LYS A 85 -9.78 31.58 -25.07
C LYS A 85 -8.61 30.57 -25.19
N GLY A 86 -8.92 29.32 -25.53
CA GLY A 86 -7.95 28.24 -25.65
C GLY A 86 -7.73 27.43 -24.36
N TYR A 87 -8.53 27.70 -23.29
CA TYR A 87 -8.50 26.98 -22.02
C TYR A 87 -9.87 26.36 -21.66
N GLU A 88 -10.63 25.99 -22.70
CA GLU A 88 -12.01 25.50 -22.57
C GLU A 88 -12.06 24.20 -21.73
N HIS A 89 -11.13 23.28 -21.98
CA HIS A 89 -11.07 22.03 -21.23
C HIS A 89 -10.71 22.24 -19.76
N LEU A 90 -9.78 23.17 -19.45
CA LEU A 90 -9.50 23.57 -18.07
C LEU A 90 -10.76 24.17 -17.40
N ALA A 91 -11.53 24.99 -18.13
CA ALA A 91 -12.77 25.56 -17.62
C ALA A 91 -13.78 24.46 -17.26
N GLU A 92 -13.94 23.47 -18.14
CA GLU A 92 -14.82 22.32 -17.92
C GLU A 92 -14.37 21.50 -16.68
N ILE A 93 -13.06 21.20 -16.58
CA ILE A 93 -12.52 20.49 -15.42
C ILE A 93 -12.82 21.22 -14.11
N LEU A 94 -12.60 22.54 -14.06
CA LEU A 94 -12.83 23.33 -12.85
C LEU A 94 -14.33 23.44 -12.53
N ASP A 95 -15.18 23.57 -13.53
CA ASP A 95 -16.62 23.62 -13.34
C ASP A 95 -17.15 22.32 -12.76
N VAL A 96 -16.83 21.18 -13.36
CA VAL A 96 -17.19 19.85 -12.87
C VAL A 96 -16.63 19.61 -11.47
N PHE A 97 -15.37 19.98 -11.22
CA PHE A 97 -14.71 19.80 -9.93
C PHE A 97 -15.38 20.60 -8.82
N TYR A 98 -15.72 21.88 -9.06
CA TYR A 98 -16.34 22.72 -8.02
C TYR A 98 -17.82 22.42 -7.81
N LYS A 99 -18.58 22.20 -8.88
CA LYS A 99 -20.00 21.86 -8.80
C LYS A 99 -20.26 20.41 -8.34
N GLN A 100 -19.23 19.56 -8.36
CA GLN A 100 -19.35 18.14 -8.00
C GLN A 100 -20.40 17.38 -8.83
N THR A 101 -20.55 17.74 -10.08
CA THR A 101 -21.51 17.14 -11.02
C THR A 101 -21.04 15.81 -11.60
N TYR A 102 -20.20 15.07 -10.87
CA TYR A 102 -19.67 13.78 -11.29
C TYR A 102 -19.93 12.71 -10.23
N THR A 103 -20.19 11.51 -10.69
CA THR A 103 -20.23 10.33 -9.83
C THR A 103 -18.91 9.60 -9.93
N THR A 104 -18.27 9.37 -8.79
CA THR A 104 -17.00 8.65 -8.77
C THR A 104 -17.20 7.20 -9.19
N TRP A 105 -16.21 6.61 -9.82
CA TRP A 105 -16.20 5.19 -10.16
C TRP A 105 -16.45 4.33 -8.91
N GLN A 106 -15.82 4.68 -7.77
CA GLN A 106 -16.04 3.99 -6.51
C GLN A 106 -17.49 4.12 -6.02
N GLY A 107 -18.10 5.29 -6.20
CA GLY A 107 -19.51 5.51 -5.84
C GLY A 107 -20.45 4.65 -6.67
N LYS A 108 -20.18 4.50 -7.97
CA LYS A 108 -20.94 3.61 -8.87
C LYS A 108 -20.76 2.15 -8.46
N LEU A 109 -19.52 1.74 -8.17
CA LEU A 109 -19.22 0.39 -7.71
C LEU A 109 -19.94 0.07 -6.40
N ASN A 110 -19.84 0.97 -5.41
CA ASN A 110 -20.51 0.78 -4.12
C ASN A 110 -22.04 0.68 -4.27
N LYS A 111 -22.61 1.48 -5.18
CA LYS A 111 -24.04 1.40 -5.48
C LYS A 111 -24.40 0.02 -6.03
N ALA A 112 -23.71 -0.47 -7.06
CA ALA A 112 -23.93 -1.79 -7.64
C ALA A 112 -23.77 -2.91 -6.60
N GLN A 113 -22.78 -2.81 -5.72
CA GLN A 113 -22.58 -3.75 -4.61
C GLN A 113 -23.76 -3.72 -3.61
N THR A 114 -24.25 -2.53 -3.25
CA THR A 114 -25.39 -2.38 -2.34
C THR A 114 -26.68 -2.92 -2.95
N GLU A 115 -26.85 -2.76 -4.26
CA GLU A 115 -27.99 -3.28 -5.02
C GLU A 115 -27.86 -4.78 -5.34
N ASN A 116 -26.76 -5.41 -4.89
CA ASN A 116 -26.41 -6.81 -5.16
C ASN A 116 -26.34 -7.15 -6.66
N ASP A 117 -25.96 -6.18 -7.50
CA ASP A 117 -25.76 -6.35 -8.92
C ASP A 117 -24.35 -6.91 -9.19
N ALA A 118 -24.25 -8.23 -9.24
CA ALA A 118 -23.01 -8.94 -9.49
C ALA A 118 -22.46 -8.63 -10.87
N HIS A 119 -23.28 -8.63 -11.90
CA HIS A 119 -22.87 -8.40 -13.28
C HIS A 119 -22.19 -7.02 -13.45
N THR A 120 -22.85 -5.95 -13.03
CA THR A 120 -22.29 -4.59 -13.10
C THR A 120 -21.05 -4.47 -12.23
N THR A 121 -21.07 -5.03 -11.01
CA THR A 121 -19.93 -4.99 -10.09
C THR A 121 -18.69 -5.64 -10.69
N LEU A 122 -18.81 -6.86 -11.19
CA LEU A 122 -17.71 -7.61 -11.78
C LEU A 122 -17.20 -6.96 -13.08
N ALA A 123 -18.11 -6.48 -13.93
CA ALA A 123 -17.74 -5.72 -15.14
C ALA A 123 -16.93 -4.45 -14.82
N MET A 124 -17.31 -3.73 -13.78
CA MET A 124 -16.55 -2.56 -13.31
C MET A 124 -15.21 -2.95 -12.71
N LEU A 125 -15.14 -4.01 -11.90
CA LEU A 125 -13.90 -4.48 -11.30
C LEU A 125 -12.88 -4.94 -12.35
N LYS A 126 -13.31 -5.60 -13.43
CA LYS A 126 -12.46 -5.99 -14.57
C LYS A 126 -11.74 -4.78 -15.20
N GLN A 127 -12.32 -3.58 -15.17
CA GLN A 127 -11.69 -2.35 -15.68
C GLN A 127 -10.51 -1.90 -14.83
N ARG A 128 -10.45 -2.33 -13.56
CA ARG A 128 -9.36 -1.97 -12.61
C ARG A 128 -8.75 -3.22 -11.97
N PRO A 129 -7.99 -4.02 -12.73
CA PRO A 129 -7.48 -5.33 -12.30
C PRO A 129 -6.80 -5.32 -10.93
N GLY A 130 -5.96 -4.32 -10.65
CA GLY A 130 -5.28 -4.21 -9.36
C GLY A 130 -6.22 -3.94 -8.18
N LEU A 131 -7.39 -3.31 -8.39
CA LEU A 131 -8.40 -3.13 -7.37
C LEU A 131 -9.21 -4.41 -7.20
N PHE A 132 -9.59 -5.06 -8.30
CA PHE A 132 -10.26 -6.35 -8.26
C PHE A 132 -9.46 -7.38 -7.46
N ALA A 133 -8.15 -7.50 -7.74
CA ALA A 133 -7.27 -8.38 -6.99
C ALA A 133 -7.28 -8.10 -5.47
N ARG A 134 -7.24 -6.84 -5.07
CA ARG A 134 -7.25 -6.47 -3.64
C ARG A 134 -8.60 -6.70 -2.95
N SER A 135 -9.69 -6.69 -3.69
CA SER A 135 -11.04 -6.96 -3.17
C SER A 135 -11.55 -8.37 -3.46
N LEU A 136 -10.74 -9.21 -4.13
CA LEU A 136 -11.14 -10.53 -4.63
C LEU A 136 -11.86 -11.36 -3.58
N PHE A 137 -11.27 -11.57 -2.43
CA PHE A 137 -11.81 -12.45 -1.38
C PHE A 137 -13.14 -11.93 -0.82
N ALA A 138 -13.24 -10.62 -0.60
CA ALA A 138 -14.50 -10.02 -0.15
C ALA A 138 -15.59 -10.11 -1.23
N THR A 139 -15.21 -9.99 -2.50
CA THR A 139 -16.12 -10.13 -3.64
C THR A 139 -16.61 -11.57 -3.77
N MET A 140 -15.73 -12.57 -3.58
CA MET A 140 -16.11 -13.99 -3.54
C MET A 140 -17.11 -14.30 -2.43
N LEU A 141 -16.91 -13.72 -1.25
CA LEU A 141 -17.86 -13.89 -0.13
C LEU A 141 -19.20 -13.18 -0.36
N HIS A 142 -19.23 -12.14 -1.19
CA HIS A 142 -20.44 -11.36 -1.44
C HIS A 142 -21.28 -11.93 -2.59
N PHE A 143 -20.64 -12.29 -3.70
CA PHE A 143 -21.30 -12.73 -4.94
C PHE A 143 -21.14 -14.22 -5.24
N GLY A 144 -20.37 -14.94 -4.42
CA GLY A 144 -20.07 -16.36 -4.66
C GLY A 144 -18.70 -16.56 -5.32
N CYS A 145 -18.19 -17.78 -5.17
CA CYS A 145 -16.87 -18.16 -5.63
C CYS A 145 -16.79 -18.24 -7.15
N ASP A 146 -17.70 -18.99 -7.77
CA ASP A 146 -17.56 -19.38 -9.19
C ASP A 146 -17.65 -18.17 -10.11
N GLU A 147 -18.72 -17.38 -9.98
CA GLU A 147 -18.94 -16.17 -10.80
C GLU A 147 -17.80 -15.14 -10.62
N THR A 148 -17.36 -14.94 -9.38
CA THR A 148 -16.27 -14.00 -9.10
C THR A 148 -14.95 -14.49 -9.68
N MET A 149 -14.64 -15.79 -9.54
CA MET A 149 -13.38 -16.34 -10.03
C MET A 149 -13.33 -16.43 -11.55
N GLU A 150 -14.43 -16.76 -12.21
CA GLU A 150 -14.53 -16.71 -13.67
C GLU A 150 -14.22 -15.30 -14.19
N ALA A 151 -14.85 -14.29 -13.60
CA ALA A 151 -14.57 -12.89 -13.94
C ALA A 151 -13.12 -12.46 -13.64
N PHE A 152 -12.50 -13.01 -12.59
CA PHE A 152 -11.13 -12.69 -12.19
C PHE A 152 -10.09 -13.38 -13.08
N GLU A 153 -10.32 -14.61 -13.49
CA GLU A 153 -9.43 -15.38 -14.37
C GLU A 153 -9.19 -14.67 -15.71
N ASP A 154 -10.18 -13.96 -16.24
CA ASP A 154 -10.08 -13.14 -17.46
C ASP A 154 -9.01 -12.03 -17.37
N ILE A 155 -8.72 -11.57 -16.16
CA ILE A 155 -7.81 -10.44 -15.94
C ILE A 155 -6.53 -10.83 -15.18
N ALA A 156 -6.42 -12.07 -14.73
CA ALA A 156 -5.31 -12.52 -13.90
C ALA A 156 -3.94 -12.29 -14.56
N ASP A 157 -3.85 -12.47 -15.87
CA ASP A 157 -2.60 -12.26 -16.61
C ASP A 157 -2.21 -10.78 -16.78
N LYS A 158 -3.14 -9.85 -16.55
CA LYS A 158 -2.86 -8.41 -16.57
C LYS A 158 -2.28 -7.91 -15.24
N LEU A 159 -2.32 -8.74 -14.22
CA LEU A 159 -1.83 -8.38 -12.88
C LEU A 159 -0.32 -8.52 -12.77
N PRO A 160 0.35 -7.67 -11.97
CA PRO A 160 1.74 -7.91 -11.60
C PRO A 160 1.89 -9.27 -10.89
N LEU A 161 2.93 -10.03 -11.25
CA LEU A 161 3.23 -11.33 -10.68
C LEU A 161 3.21 -11.34 -9.15
N ARG A 162 3.82 -10.32 -8.54
CA ARG A 162 3.85 -10.13 -7.10
C ARG A 162 2.47 -10.06 -6.46
N LEU A 163 1.52 -9.40 -7.12
CA LEU A 163 0.16 -9.29 -6.58
C LEU A 163 -0.56 -10.63 -6.61
N LEU A 164 -0.36 -11.43 -7.67
CA LEU A 164 -0.89 -12.80 -7.75
C LEU A 164 -0.30 -13.71 -6.66
N LEU A 165 1.00 -13.66 -6.45
CA LEU A 165 1.66 -14.42 -5.37
C LEU A 165 1.15 -13.99 -3.99
N SER A 166 0.91 -12.68 -3.80
CA SER A 166 0.33 -12.17 -2.55
C SER A 166 -1.08 -12.71 -2.30
N LEU A 167 -1.89 -12.87 -3.34
CA LEU A 167 -3.23 -13.48 -3.21
C LEU A 167 -3.14 -14.94 -2.79
N GLY A 168 -2.30 -15.75 -3.44
CA GLY A 168 -2.10 -17.15 -3.07
C GLY A 168 -1.67 -17.29 -1.60
N ASN A 169 -0.68 -16.52 -1.16
CA ASN A 169 -0.19 -16.57 0.21
C ASN A 169 -1.21 -16.06 1.26
N ALA A 170 -2.12 -15.18 0.87
CA ALA A 170 -3.11 -14.60 1.78
C ALA A 170 -4.41 -15.42 1.86
N ALA A 171 -4.70 -16.27 0.89
CA ALA A 171 -6.00 -16.95 0.77
C ALA A 171 -6.32 -17.81 2.01
N GLU A 172 -5.42 -18.68 2.43
CA GLU A 172 -5.65 -19.54 3.61
C GLU A 172 -5.94 -18.74 4.88
N SER A 173 -5.18 -17.65 5.08
CA SER A 173 -5.37 -16.80 6.24
C SER A 173 -6.64 -15.97 6.17
N TYR A 174 -7.10 -15.60 4.98
CA TYR A 174 -8.29 -14.79 4.82
C TYR A 174 -9.59 -15.60 5.00
N PHE A 175 -9.61 -16.83 4.50
CA PHE A 175 -10.78 -17.71 4.60
C PHE A 175 -10.84 -18.55 5.89
N ASP A 176 -9.90 -18.32 6.82
CA ASP A 176 -9.93 -18.92 8.15
C ASP A 176 -10.80 -18.07 9.09
N THR A 177 -11.87 -18.66 9.61
CA THR A 177 -12.82 -17.98 10.51
C THR A 177 -12.23 -17.58 11.85
N GLU A 178 -11.16 -18.23 12.28
CA GLU A 178 -10.54 -18.02 13.59
C GLU A 178 -9.37 -17.03 13.52
N LYS A 179 -8.79 -16.83 12.34
CA LYS A 179 -7.64 -15.94 12.17
C LYS A 179 -8.03 -14.49 12.03
N ARG A 180 -7.40 -13.66 12.86
CA ARG A 180 -7.44 -12.21 12.71
C ARG A 180 -6.42 -11.77 11.65
N ARG A 181 -6.76 -10.76 10.87
CA ARG A 181 -5.93 -10.27 9.79
C ARG A 181 -5.13 -9.05 10.24
N ILE A 182 -3.89 -8.96 9.80
CA ILE A 182 -3.05 -7.79 10.02
C ILE A 182 -3.14 -6.91 8.78
N ALA A 183 -3.60 -5.68 8.93
CA ALA A 183 -3.61 -4.68 7.87
C ALA A 183 -2.62 -3.56 8.17
N ARG A 184 -1.88 -3.16 7.14
CA ARG A 184 -0.97 -2.01 7.16
C ARG A 184 -1.50 -0.94 6.20
N PRO A 185 -2.25 0.05 6.67
CA PRO A 185 -2.76 1.12 5.83
C PRO A 185 -1.62 2.01 5.31
N ILE A 186 -1.88 2.71 4.19
CA ILE A 186 -0.92 3.64 3.57
C ILE A 186 -0.53 4.78 4.54
N THR A 187 -1.39 5.08 5.49
CA THR A 187 -1.17 6.10 6.53
C THR A 187 -0.17 5.68 7.60
N GLY A 188 0.32 4.44 7.54
CA GLY A 188 1.20 3.85 8.55
C GLY A 188 0.45 3.13 9.66
N GLY A 189 1.21 2.49 10.54
CA GLY A 189 0.67 1.69 11.63
C GLY A 189 0.30 0.27 11.24
N THR A 190 -0.06 -0.52 12.25
CA THR A 190 -0.52 -1.90 12.10
C THR A 190 -1.87 -2.03 12.79
N HIS A 191 -2.87 -2.50 12.05
CA HIS A 191 -4.21 -2.72 12.58
C HIS A 191 -4.56 -4.20 12.52
N LEU A 192 -5.09 -4.70 13.62
CA LEU A 192 -5.65 -6.04 13.67
C LEU A 192 -7.12 -5.97 13.26
N LEU A 193 -7.44 -6.57 12.14
CA LEU A 193 -8.81 -6.67 11.63
C LEU A 193 -9.43 -8.00 12.06
N PRO A 194 -10.70 -8.02 12.48
CA PRO A 194 -11.42 -9.26 12.70
C PRO A 194 -11.57 -10.04 11.39
N ALA A 195 -11.89 -11.31 11.49
CA ALA A 195 -12.32 -12.11 10.35
C ALA A 195 -13.51 -11.44 9.64
N ASN A 196 -13.65 -11.65 8.34
CA ASN A 196 -14.79 -11.10 7.61
C ASN A 196 -16.09 -11.74 8.11
N LYS A 197 -17.09 -10.92 8.43
CA LYS A 197 -18.37 -11.42 8.96
C LYS A 197 -19.10 -12.37 8.01
N LEU A 198 -18.90 -12.20 6.70
CA LEU A 198 -19.52 -13.08 5.70
C LEU A 198 -18.98 -14.51 5.70
N LEU A 199 -17.82 -14.76 6.33
CA LEU A 199 -17.29 -16.11 6.44
C LEU A 199 -18.25 -17.08 7.17
N CYS A 200 -19.04 -16.57 8.10
CA CYS A 200 -20.02 -17.41 8.82
C CYS A 200 -21.16 -17.94 7.95
N LEU A 201 -21.33 -17.41 6.74
CA LEU A 201 -22.34 -17.87 5.79
C LEU A 201 -21.90 -19.11 5.00
N TYR A 202 -20.65 -19.49 5.09
CA TYR A 202 -20.04 -20.56 4.30
C TYR A 202 -19.58 -21.72 5.19
N SER A 203 -19.74 -22.94 4.68
CA SER A 203 -19.19 -24.11 5.35
C SER A 203 -17.65 -24.13 5.26
N LYS A 204 -16.99 -24.89 6.14
CA LYS A 204 -15.52 -25.08 6.07
C LYS A 204 -15.08 -25.68 4.72
N THR A 205 -15.92 -26.51 4.12
CA THR A 205 -15.65 -27.08 2.80
C THR A 205 -15.69 -26.02 1.72
N ASP A 206 -16.69 -25.14 1.74
CA ASP A 206 -16.79 -24.04 0.77
C ASP A 206 -15.62 -23.09 0.87
N LEU A 207 -15.24 -22.71 2.10
CA LEU A 207 -14.06 -21.84 2.33
C LEU A 207 -12.77 -22.48 1.84
N LYS A 208 -12.59 -23.78 2.04
CA LYS A 208 -11.44 -24.53 1.48
C LYS A 208 -11.50 -24.55 -0.05
N ASN A 209 -12.66 -24.77 -0.64
CA ASN A 209 -12.81 -24.71 -2.10
C ASN A 209 -12.44 -23.34 -2.66
N MET A 210 -12.79 -22.23 -1.95
CA MET A 210 -12.38 -20.88 -2.32
C MET A 210 -10.85 -20.73 -2.33
N VAL A 211 -10.16 -21.23 -1.30
CA VAL A 211 -8.69 -21.24 -1.25
C VAL A 211 -8.11 -22.02 -2.43
N ASP A 212 -8.60 -23.23 -2.68
CA ASP A 212 -8.12 -24.09 -3.76
C ASP A 212 -8.37 -23.46 -5.15
N ARG A 213 -9.48 -22.74 -5.31
CA ARG A 213 -9.79 -22.03 -6.56
C ARG A 213 -8.84 -20.87 -6.81
N VAL A 214 -8.55 -20.07 -5.78
CA VAL A 214 -7.55 -18.99 -5.85
C VAL A 214 -6.16 -19.56 -6.17
N ASN A 215 -5.76 -20.62 -5.49
CA ASN A 215 -4.47 -21.27 -5.70
C ASN A 215 -4.32 -21.81 -7.13
N ARG A 216 -5.34 -22.46 -7.66
CA ARG A 216 -5.35 -22.91 -9.05
C ARG A 216 -5.21 -21.76 -10.04
N CYS A 217 -5.94 -20.67 -9.83
CA CYS A 217 -5.89 -19.49 -10.71
C CYS A 217 -4.48 -18.90 -10.77
N TYR A 218 -3.83 -18.62 -9.63
CA TYR A 218 -2.51 -18.02 -9.65
C TYR A 218 -1.43 -18.97 -10.19
N ILE A 219 -1.48 -20.25 -9.85
CA ILE A 219 -0.55 -21.28 -10.39
C ILE A 219 -0.69 -21.39 -11.90
N TYR A 220 -1.92 -21.41 -12.41
CA TYR A 220 -2.17 -21.47 -13.84
C TYR A 220 -1.65 -20.22 -14.58
N SER A 221 -1.89 -19.03 -14.03
CA SER A 221 -1.35 -17.78 -14.58
C SER A 221 0.19 -17.77 -14.56
N LEU A 222 0.81 -18.29 -13.49
CA LEU A 222 2.27 -18.46 -13.42
C LEU A 222 2.80 -19.37 -14.52
N LYS A 223 2.20 -20.56 -14.65
CA LYS A 223 2.61 -21.53 -15.68
C LYS A 223 2.54 -20.92 -17.08
N ARG A 224 1.45 -20.22 -17.41
CA ARG A 224 1.31 -19.55 -18.72
C ARG A 224 2.39 -18.49 -18.95
N ARG A 225 2.69 -17.68 -17.96
CA ARG A 225 3.71 -16.62 -18.06
C ARG A 225 5.10 -17.19 -18.25
N PHE A 226 5.45 -18.26 -17.53
CA PHE A 226 6.75 -18.91 -17.71
C PHE A 226 6.83 -19.66 -19.02
N ALA A 227 5.76 -20.32 -19.46
CA ALA A 227 5.72 -20.98 -20.76
C ALA A 227 5.85 -20.01 -21.96
N ALA A 228 5.45 -18.75 -21.79
CA ALA A 228 5.58 -17.72 -22.81
C ALA A 228 7.00 -17.11 -22.88
N GLN A 229 7.88 -17.43 -21.95
CA GLN A 229 9.28 -16.99 -22.01
C GLN A 229 10.09 -17.90 -22.94
N PRO A 230 11.06 -17.35 -23.68
CA PRO A 230 11.95 -18.17 -24.50
C PRO A 230 12.73 -19.13 -23.58
N THR A 231 12.60 -20.42 -23.85
CA THR A 231 13.35 -21.47 -23.16
C THR A 231 14.71 -21.62 -23.81
N GLU A 232 15.74 -21.19 -23.12
CA GLU A 232 17.09 -21.64 -23.44
C GLU A 232 17.25 -23.08 -22.93
N SER A 233 17.79 -23.99 -23.77
CA SER A 233 17.97 -25.40 -23.42
C SER A 233 19.19 -25.57 -22.51
N HIS A 234 19.10 -25.08 -21.27
CA HIS A 234 20.12 -25.30 -20.26
C HIS A 234 19.61 -26.27 -19.18
N SER A 235 20.49 -27.18 -18.78
CA SER A 235 20.25 -27.96 -17.57
C SER A 235 20.45 -27.06 -16.35
N ILE A 236 19.41 -26.92 -15.55
CA ILE A 236 19.44 -26.10 -14.32
C ILE A 236 19.47 -27.06 -13.13
N TYR A 237 20.51 -26.95 -12.31
CA TYR A 237 20.51 -27.56 -10.98
C TYR A 237 19.96 -26.54 -9.95
N ILE A 238 18.97 -26.96 -9.21
CA ILE A 238 18.43 -26.18 -8.08
C ILE A 238 18.77 -26.93 -6.80
N ASP A 239 19.58 -26.33 -5.95
CA ASP A 239 19.89 -26.92 -4.64
C ASP A 239 18.59 -27.10 -3.84
N PRO A 240 18.33 -28.30 -3.28
CA PRO A 240 17.13 -28.55 -2.48
C PRO A 240 16.92 -27.55 -1.34
N MET A 241 17.98 -27.01 -0.73
CA MET A 241 17.88 -25.99 0.31
C MET A 241 17.22 -24.68 -0.18
N LEU A 242 17.23 -24.41 -1.49
CA LEU A 242 16.57 -23.22 -2.05
C LEU A 242 15.05 -23.31 -2.02
N TYR A 243 14.47 -24.51 -1.90
CA TYR A 243 13.02 -24.67 -1.77
C TYR A 243 12.49 -24.17 -0.43
N ASP A 244 13.32 -24.09 0.60
CA ASP A 244 12.97 -23.57 1.91
C ASP A 244 13.11 -22.03 1.99
N ILE A 245 13.67 -21.41 0.94
CA ILE A 245 13.80 -19.96 0.86
C ILE A 245 12.54 -19.38 0.21
N PRO A 246 11.70 -18.65 0.96
CA PRO A 246 10.49 -18.07 0.39
C PRO A 246 10.84 -16.96 -0.59
N VAL A 247 10.12 -16.93 -1.71
CA VAL A 247 10.23 -15.85 -2.69
C VAL A 247 9.68 -14.57 -2.05
N SER A 248 10.46 -13.49 -2.08
CA SER A 248 10.02 -12.19 -1.59
C SER A 248 8.91 -11.64 -2.48
N VAL A 249 7.72 -11.46 -1.90
CA VAL A 249 6.57 -10.80 -2.53
C VAL A 249 6.44 -9.32 -2.17
N GLY A 250 7.44 -8.76 -1.51
CA GLY A 250 7.44 -7.37 -1.08
C GLY A 250 7.56 -6.34 -2.22
N ASP A 251 7.19 -5.08 -1.92
CA ASP A 251 7.11 -3.99 -2.91
C ASP A 251 8.46 -3.36 -3.29
N ARG A 252 9.56 -3.85 -2.72
CA ARG A 252 10.90 -3.32 -2.98
C ARG A 252 11.71 -4.35 -3.73
N THR A 253 12.37 -3.90 -4.80
CA THR A 253 13.45 -4.64 -5.44
C THR A 253 14.56 -4.82 -4.41
N THR A 254 14.65 -5.99 -3.82
CA THR A 254 15.81 -6.36 -3.02
C THR A 254 16.94 -6.70 -3.97
N THR A 255 17.94 -5.85 -4.01
CA THR A 255 19.22 -6.20 -4.59
C THR A 255 19.81 -7.29 -3.69
N ILE A 256 20.15 -8.43 -4.23
CA ILE A 256 20.94 -9.44 -3.53
C ILE A 256 22.33 -8.81 -3.35
N GLN A 257 22.60 -8.33 -2.14
CA GLN A 257 23.85 -7.61 -1.89
C GLN A 257 24.95 -8.54 -1.38
N ASP A 258 24.59 -9.61 -0.71
CA ASP A 258 25.53 -10.55 -0.13
C ASP A 258 24.92 -11.96 -0.03
N THR A 259 25.72 -12.97 -0.40
CA THR A 259 25.30 -14.38 -0.32
C THR A 259 25.27 -14.92 1.10
N SER A 260 25.85 -14.20 2.06
CA SER A 260 25.83 -14.55 3.50
C SER A 260 24.59 -14.06 4.23
N CYS A 261 23.77 -13.22 3.61
CA CYS A 261 22.57 -12.65 4.21
C CYS A 261 21.34 -13.50 3.92
N ALA A 262 20.53 -13.75 4.93
CA ALA A 262 19.22 -14.36 4.74
C ALA A 262 18.32 -13.43 3.91
N LEU A 263 17.68 -13.98 2.88
CA LEU A 263 16.73 -13.24 2.06
C LEU A 263 15.47 -12.91 2.86
N MET A 264 14.82 -11.79 2.50
CA MET A 264 13.53 -11.44 3.10
C MET A 264 12.54 -12.58 2.90
N GLY A 265 11.93 -13.03 4.01
CA GLY A 265 10.98 -14.13 4.03
C GLY A 265 11.59 -15.50 4.28
N THR A 266 12.92 -15.63 4.43
CA THR A 266 13.56 -16.88 4.87
C THR A 266 12.99 -17.33 6.21
N ARG A 267 12.68 -18.61 6.32
CA ARG A 267 12.17 -19.23 7.54
C ARG A 267 13.27 -20.02 8.22
N PHE A 268 13.42 -19.79 9.50
CA PHE A 268 14.35 -20.55 10.34
C PHE A 268 13.54 -21.36 11.35
N PRO A 269 13.93 -22.61 11.63
CA PRO A 269 13.36 -23.34 12.74
C PRO A 269 13.63 -22.59 14.04
N LEU A 270 12.62 -22.44 14.88
CA LEU A 270 12.76 -21.84 16.18
C LEU A 270 13.16 -22.91 17.19
N GLU A 271 14.35 -22.79 17.75
CA GLU A 271 14.82 -23.63 18.84
C GLU A 271 14.55 -22.94 20.17
N GLY A 272 13.77 -23.59 21.05
CA GLY A 272 13.35 -22.99 22.32
C GLY A 272 12.13 -22.08 22.21
N ASN A 273 11.89 -21.28 23.27
CA ASN A 273 10.69 -20.45 23.41
C ASN A 273 10.97 -18.94 23.34
N THR A 274 12.23 -18.56 23.13
CA THR A 274 12.66 -17.16 23.12
C THR A 274 13.16 -16.77 21.75
N VAL A 275 12.72 -15.59 21.27
CA VAL A 275 13.17 -14.99 20.02
C VAL A 275 13.84 -13.66 20.33
N ARG A 276 15.03 -13.45 19.78
CA ARG A 276 15.71 -12.17 19.89
C ARG A 276 15.73 -11.46 18.55
N LEU A 277 15.15 -10.26 18.51
CA LEU A 277 15.34 -9.32 17.40
C LEU A 277 16.62 -8.53 17.67
N PHE A 278 17.44 -8.39 16.64
CA PHE A 278 18.77 -7.79 16.77
C PHE A 278 19.04 -6.84 15.63
N LEU A 279 19.53 -5.65 15.95
CA LEU A 279 19.96 -4.63 15.00
C LEU A 279 21.38 -4.18 15.34
N GLN A 280 22.31 -4.31 14.40
CA GLN A 280 23.69 -3.86 14.57
C GLN A 280 24.05 -2.83 13.52
N TRP A 281 24.77 -1.76 13.93
CA TRP A 281 25.22 -0.70 13.03
C TRP A 281 26.53 -0.06 13.47
N GLY A 282 27.10 0.77 12.61
CA GLY A 282 28.25 1.62 12.91
C GLY A 282 29.64 1.00 12.72
N LYS A 283 29.75 -0.33 12.53
CA LYS A 283 31.06 -0.98 12.37
C LYS A 283 31.72 -0.62 11.03
N GLY A 284 32.82 0.14 11.07
CA GLY A 284 33.63 0.45 9.88
C GLY A 284 32.97 1.39 8.88
N LEU A 285 31.91 2.08 9.24
CA LEU A 285 31.23 3.05 8.40
C LEU A 285 31.60 4.48 8.80
N HIS A 286 31.72 5.39 7.80
CA HIS A 286 31.85 6.82 8.06
C HIS A 286 30.65 7.47 8.72
N ALA A 287 29.51 6.75 8.84
CA ALA A 287 28.27 7.19 9.46
C ALA A 287 28.19 6.83 10.96
N GLN A 288 29.20 7.21 11.74
CA GLN A 288 29.22 6.98 13.20
C GLN A 288 28.17 7.80 13.98
N TYR A 289 27.51 8.74 13.32
CA TYR A 289 26.45 9.58 13.90
C TYR A 289 25.04 9.09 13.56
N LEU A 290 24.90 7.90 12.98
CA LEU A 290 23.61 7.34 12.67
C LEU A 290 23.01 6.73 13.93
N ASP A 291 21.94 7.31 14.44
CA ASP A 291 21.11 6.75 15.48
C ASP A 291 20.05 5.83 14.85
N MET A 292 20.05 4.57 15.24
CA MET A 292 19.15 3.56 14.70
C MET A 292 18.36 2.88 15.82
N ASP A 293 17.09 3.21 15.91
CA ASP A 293 16.19 2.64 16.92
C ASP A 293 15.58 1.30 16.47
N LEU A 294 15.71 0.29 17.29
CA LEU A 294 14.99 -0.96 17.13
C LEU A 294 13.61 -0.86 17.80
N SER A 295 12.57 -1.19 17.06
CA SER A 295 11.21 -1.18 17.58
C SER A 295 10.40 -2.36 17.03
N CYS A 296 9.56 -2.95 17.85
CA CYS A 296 8.61 -3.96 17.41
C CYS A 296 7.19 -3.69 17.90
N HIS A 297 6.24 -4.00 17.03
CA HIS A 297 4.83 -4.07 17.37
C HIS A 297 4.43 -5.51 17.63
N ILE A 298 3.89 -5.78 18.80
CA ILE A 298 3.47 -7.10 19.24
C ILE A 298 1.94 -7.18 19.14
N ALA A 299 1.44 -8.11 18.32
CA ALA A 299 0.02 -8.37 18.21
C ALA A 299 -0.33 -9.70 18.90
N PHE A 300 -1.16 -9.64 19.91
CA PHE A 300 -1.60 -10.81 20.68
C PHE A 300 -2.85 -11.46 20.08
N LYS A 301 -3.03 -12.75 20.34
CA LYS A 301 -4.22 -13.51 19.89
C LYS A 301 -5.56 -12.88 20.32
N ASN A 302 -5.58 -12.19 21.47
CA ASN A 302 -6.77 -11.51 22.00
C ASN A 302 -7.08 -10.18 21.29
N GLY A 303 -6.25 -9.74 20.34
CA GLY A 303 -6.41 -8.49 19.59
C GLY A 303 -5.75 -7.28 20.23
N LYS A 304 -5.14 -7.43 21.41
CA LYS A 304 -4.32 -6.37 22.00
C LYS A 304 -3.05 -6.19 21.19
N THR A 305 -2.57 -4.96 21.08
CA THR A 305 -1.26 -4.63 20.51
C THR A 305 -0.45 -3.85 21.53
N GLU A 306 0.84 -4.13 21.60
CA GLU A 306 1.80 -3.40 22.44
C GLU A 306 3.05 -3.10 21.62
N ASP A 307 3.74 -2.01 21.99
CA ASP A 307 5.01 -1.64 21.41
C ASP A 307 6.13 -1.97 22.40
N CYS A 308 7.21 -2.59 21.89
CA CYS A 308 8.48 -2.65 22.58
C CYS A 308 9.50 -1.88 21.72
N ALA A 309 10.02 -0.77 22.26
CA ALA A 309 10.75 0.22 21.49
C ALA A 309 11.63 1.08 22.41
N TYR A 310 12.50 1.92 21.87
CA TYR A 310 13.33 2.84 22.62
C TYR A 310 12.55 3.70 23.63
N TYR A 311 11.32 4.07 23.31
CA TYR A 311 10.43 4.85 24.20
C TYR A 311 9.60 4.01 25.17
N ASN A 312 9.55 2.69 24.99
CA ASN A 312 8.85 1.74 25.85
C ASN A 312 9.64 0.42 25.92
N LEU A 313 10.58 0.34 26.85
CA LEU A 313 11.54 -0.75 26.94
C LEU A 313 10.96 -2.09 27.39
N GLN A 314 9.70 -2.13 27.83
CA GLN A 314 9.04 -3.34 28.30
C GLN A 314 7.63 -3.47 27.75
N ALA A 315 7.32 -4.64 27.21
CA ALA A 315 5.98 -5.03 26.79
C ALA A 315 5.69 -6.44 27.32
N THR A 316 4.44 -6.87 27.23
CA THR A 316 4.05 -8.21 27.67
C THR A 316 4.83 -9.28 26.88
N GLY A 317 5.72 -10.00 27.56
CA GLY A 317 6.56 -11.04 26.94
C GLY A 317 7.68 -10.51 26.05
N ALA A 318 8.04 -9.23 26.16
CA ALA A 318 9.18 -8.67 25.43
C ALA A 318 9.91 -7.59 26.23
N LYS A 319 11.23 -7.53 26.07
CA LYS A 319 12.10 -6.56 26.73
C LYS A 319 13.13 -6.03 25.75
N HIS A 320 13.24 -4.72 25.65
CA HIS A 320 14.24 -4.00 24.88
C HIS A 320 15.55 -3.89 25.70
N GLY A 321 16.69 -4.07 25.05
CA GLY A 321 18.00 -4.01 25.67
C GLY A 321 18.47 -2.62 26.11
N GLY A 322 17.81 -1.59 25.63
CA GLY A 322 18.09 -0.17 25.89
C GLY A 322 18.25 0.63 24.61
N ASP A 323 18.09 1.94 24.71
CA ASP A 323 18.29 2.92 23.65
C ASP A 323 19.77 3.37 23.65
N ILE A 324 20.51 3.08 22.59
CA ILE A 324 21.93 3.38 22.45
C ILE A 324 22.14 4.53 21.49
N ARG A 325 22.39 5.72 22.02
CA ARG A 325 22.55 6.99 21.28
C ARG A 325 23.99 7.33 20.88
N ALA A 326 24.97 6.65 21.47
CA ALA A 326 26.38 6.90 21.20
C ALA A 326 27.07 5.64 20.72
N ILE A 327 27.71 5.72 19.57
CA ILE A 327 28.46 4.61 19.00
C ILE A 327 29.94 4.81 19.35
N PRO A 328 30.59 3.86 20.05
CA PRO A 328 32.03 3.90 20.26
C PRO A 328 32.77 3.90 18.93
N GLU A 329 33.82 4.75 18.81
CA GLU A 329 34.67 4.72 17.65
C GLU A 329 35.23 3.31 17.43
N MET A 330 35.26 2.86 16.16
CA MET A 330 35.84 1.57 15.75
C MET A 330 35.04 0.30 16.08
N VAL A 331 34.09 0.32 17.03
CA VAL A 331 33.29 -0.86 17.40
C VAL A 331 31.81 -0.55 17.20
N GLY A 332 31.17 -1.12 16.22
CA GLY A 332 29.72 -0.92 16.05
C GLY A 332 28.95 -1.16 17.35
N THR A 333 27.70 -0.75 17.35
CA THR A 333 26.78 -0.99 18.45
C THR A 333 25.58 -1.82 18.01
N ALA A 334 24.77 -2.26 18.94
CA ALA A 334 23.62 -3.11 18.66
C ALA A 334 22.51 -2.90 19.67
N GLU A 335 21.28 -2.91 19.19
CA GLU A 335 20.08 -3.02 20.00
C GLU A 335 19.41 -4.37 19.82
N TYR A 336 18.71 -4.84 20.84
CA TYR A 336 17.97 -6.08 20.79
C TYR A 336 16.66 -6.01 21.57
N ILE A 337 15.70 -6.81 21.14
CA ILE A 337 14.44 -7.06 21.82
C ILE A 337 14.31 -8.57 22.01
N GLU A 338 14.11 -9.03 23.22
CA GLU A 338 13.96 -10.44 23.58
C GLU A 338 12.60 -10.72 24.21
#